data_d3c0398ff74f3bc84524687c828c1859
#
_entry.id   d3c0398ff74f3bc84524687c828c1859
#
_cell.length_a   1.000
_cell.length_b   1.000
_cell.length_c   1.000
_cell.angle_alpha   90.00
_cell.angle_beta   90.00
_cell.angle_gamma   90.00
#
_symmetry.space_group_name_H-M   'P 1'
#
loop_
_entity.id
_entity.type
_entity.pdbx_description
1 polymer ?
#
loop_
_entity_poly.entity_id
_entity_poly.type
_entity_poly.pdbx_seq_one_letter_code
_entity_poly.pdbx_strand_id
1 'polypeptide(L)'
;MLPGLWTLTVVSLLNGLLLLVSYIANNTFPQPLSEVEEAKYLRLLKHGDEEARNVLTERNLRLVAHIVKKFDSTGEDPDDLISIGAIGLIKAIGTFNPNKGTRLATYAARCIENDISITRASVKCWKKRNYLFVPEFWPLW
;
A
#
# COMPACT_ATOMS: atom_id res chain seq x y z
N MET A 1 43.50 -11.56 32.23
CA MET A 1 42.05 -11.41 32.03
C MET A 1 41.83 -10.69 30.71
N LEU A 2 41.23 -11.31 29.75
CA LEU A 2 41.17 -10.83 28.34
C LEU A 2 39.82 -10.10 28.08
N PRO A 3 39.76 -8.75 28.24
CA PRO A 3 38.55 -8.00 27.91
C PRO A 3 38.20 -8.01 26.39
N GLY A 4 39.18 -8.32 25.54
CA GLY A 4 39.01 -8.30 24.08
C GLY A 4 38.17 -9.43 23.50
N LEU A 5 38.10 -10.61 24.11
CA LEU A 5 37.29 -11.71 23.62
C LEU A 5 35.78 -11.46 23.79
N TRP A 6 35.42 -10.87 24.93
CA TRP A 6 34.00 -10.52 25.18
C TRP A 6 33.50 -9.42 24.25
N THR A 7 34.33 -8.42 23.96
CA THR A 7 33.95 -7.35 23.02
C THR A 7 33.79 -7.86 21.59
N LEU A 8 34.66 -8.78 21.15
CA LEU A 8 34.54 -9.40 19.82
C LEU A 8 33.26 -10.23 19.67
N THR A 9 32.86 -10.97 20.71
CA THR A 9 31.61 -11.75 20.67
C THR A 9 30.38 -10.85 20.61
N VAL A 10 30.35 -9.76 21.39
CA VAL A 10 29.25 -8.80 21.37
C VAL A 10 29.11 -8.09 20.00
N VAL A 11 30.25 -7.65 19.44
CA VAL A 11 30.25 -7.01 18.10
C VAL A 11 29.80 -7.97 17.02
N SER A 12 30.20 -9.25 17.08
CA SER A 12 29.77 -10.26 16.13
C SER A 12 28.27 -10.53 16.22
N LEU A 13 27.68 -10.61 17.41
CA LEU A 13 26.26 -10.77 17.64
C LEU A 13 25.45 -9.58 17.13
N LEU A 14 25.93 -8.34 17.39
CA LEU A 14 25.27 -7.13 16.87
C LEU A 14 25.28 -7.06 15.35
N ASN A 15 26.38 -7.41 14.70
CA ASN A 15 26.47 -7.47 13.24
C ASN A 15 25.54 -8.55 12.66
N GLY A 16 25.47 -9.72 13.29
CA GLY A 16 24.54 -10.78 12.89
C GLY A 16 23.07 -10.34 12.99
N LEU A 17 22.72 -9.64 14.08
CA LEU A 17 21.37 -9.11 14.29
C LEU A 17 21.03 -8.03 13.23
N LEU A 18 21.95 -7.13 12.93
CA LEU A 18 21.75 -6.10 11.90
C LEU A 18 21.55 -6.70 10.50
N LEU A 19 22.31 -7.74 10.15
CA LEU A 19 22.14 -8.45 8.88
C LEU A 19 20.79 -9.16 8.82
N LEU A 20 20.34 -9.76 9.92
CA LEU A 20 19.05 -10.44 10.00
C LEU A 20 17.89 -9.45 9.85
N VAL A 21 17.97 -8.30 10.52
CA VAL A 21 16.97 -7.23 10.39
C VAL A 21 16.92 -6.69 8.95
N SER A 22 18.09 -6.46 8.33
CA SER A 22 18.19 -6.02 6.95
C SER A 22 17.60 -7.05 5.97
N TYR A 23 17.83 -8.34 6.20
CA TYR A 23 17.27 -9.42 5.40
C TYR A 23 15.73 -9.46 5.47
N ILE A 24 15.18 -9.36 6.68
CA ILE A 24 13.73 -9.34 6.89
C ILE A 24 13.11 -8.10 6.24
N ALA A 25 13.69 -6.92 6.43
CA ALA A 25 13.18 -5.66 5.89
C ALA A 25 13.14 -5.64 4.35
N ASN A 26 14.10 -6.29 3.68
CA ASN A 26 14.16 -6.34 2.22
C ASN A 26 13.15 -7.32 1.59
N ASN A 27 12.66 -8.30 2.36
CA ASN A 27 11.75 -9.34 1.86
C ASN A 27 10.26 -9.07 2.16
N THR A 28 9.92 -7.90 2.71
CA THR A 28 8.55 -7.58 3.11
C THR A 28 7.59 -7.47 1.92
N PHE A 29 8.08 -7.06 0.76
CA PHE A 29 7.27 -7.00 -0.46
C PHE A 29 7.90 -7.84 -1.57
N PRO A 30 7.10 -8.61 -2.32
CA PRO A 30 7.60 -9.36 -3.47
C PRO A 30 8.19 -8.41 -4.53
N GLN A 31 9.18 -8.91 -5.26
CA GLN A 31 9.85 -8.14 -6.30
C GLN A 31 8.85 -7.70 -7.38
N PRO A 32 8.98 -6.48 -7.93
CA PRO A 32 8.12 -6.03 -9.02
C PRO A 32 8.30 -6.92 -10.26
N LEU A 33 7.24 -7.07 -11.03
CA LEU A 33 7.27 -7.82 -12.30
C LEU A 33 8.13 -7.10 -13.33
N SER A 34 8.81 -7.86 -14.18
CA SER A 34 9.43 -7.34 -15.38
C SER A 34 8.35 -6.90 -16.39
N GLU A 35 8.70 -6.03 -17.34
CA GLU A 35 7.75 -5.56 -18.38
C GLU A 35 7.15 -6.72 -19.20
N VAL A 36 7.94 -7.76 -19.44
CA VAL A 36 7.51 -8.95 -20.19
C VAL A 36 6.49 -9.78 -19.37
N GLU A 37 6.76 -9.96 -18.09
CA GLU A 37 5.86 -10.68 -17.18
C GLU A 37 4.56 -9.90 -16.95
N GLU A 38 4.65 -8.58 -16.75
CA GLU A 38 3.48 -7.71 -16.61
C GLU A 38 2.58 -7.83 -17.85
N ALA A 39 3.16 -7.76 -19.05
CA ALA A 39 2.42 -7.92 -20.30
C ALA A 39 1.76 -9.32 -20.43
N LYS A 40 2.43 -10.38 -19.94
CA LYS A 40 1.89 -11.73 -19.91
C LYS A 40 0.65 -11.81 -18.99
N TYR A 41 0.76 -11.35 -17.74
CA TYR A 41 -0.35 -11.38 -16.79
C TYR A 41 -1.50 -10.47 -17.21
N LEU A 42 -1.24 -9.32 -17.85
CA LEU A 42 -2.27 -8.46 -18.41
C LEU A 42 -3.07 -9.13 -19.54
N ARG A 43 -2.43 -10.01 -20.33
CA ARG A 43 -3.15 -10.81 -21.34
C ARG A 43 -4.02 -11.88 -20.69
N LEU A 44 -3.50 -12.61 -19.70
CA LEU A 44 -4.25 -13.61 -18.96
C LEU A 44 -5.47 -12.99 -18.25
N LEU A 45 -5.30 -11.80 -17.67
CA LEU A 45 -6.39 -11.05 -17.04
C LEU A 45 -7.53 -10.73 -18.02
N LYS A 46 -7.23 -10.42 -19.29
CA LYS A 46 -8.26 -10.20 -20.32
C LYS A 46 -9.09 -11.45 -20.62
N HIS A 47 -8.57 -12.63 -20.35
CA HIS A 47 -9.29 -13.90 -20.47
C HIS A 47 -10.02 -14.31 -19.18
N GLY A 48 -10.03 -13.43 -18.15
CA GLY A 48 -10.73 -13.66 -16.90
C GLY A 48 -9.95 -14.48 -15.87
N ASP A 49 -8.63 -14.57 -16.01
CA ASP A 49 -7.77 -15.30 -15.07
C ASP A 49 -7.65 -14.53 -13.75
N GLU A 50 -8.22 -15.10 -12.69
CA GLU A 50 -8.19 -14.55 -11.33
C GLU A 50 -6.79 -14.62 -10.69
N GLU A 51 -6.01 -15.65 -11.03
CA GLU A 51 -4.64 -15.79 -10.54
C GLU A 51 -3.76 -14.65 -11.09
N ALA A 52 -3.93 -14.33 -12.37
CA ALA A 52 -3.24 -13.19 -12.98
C ALA A 52 -3.58 -11.87 -12.28
N ARG A 53 -4.86 -11.68 -11.87
CA ARG A 53 -5.28 -10.51 -11.09
C ARG A 53 -4.56 -10.46 -9.74
N ASN A 54 -4.53 -11.58 -9.02
CA ASN A 54 -3.90 -11.68 -7.71
C ASN A 54 -2.41 -11.38 -7.79
N VAL A 55 -1.70 -11.98 -8.75
CA VAL A 55 -0.26 -11.72 -8.97
C VAL A 55 0.00 -10.26 -9.29
N LEU A 56 -0.77 -9.65 -10.23
CA LEU A 56 -0.63 -8.23 -10.55
C LEU A 56 -0.88 -7.33 -9.34
N THR A 57 -1.86 -7.66 -8.52
CA THR A 57 -2.17 -6.90 -7.29
C THR A 57 -1.04 -7.01 -6.28
N GLU A 58 -0.62 -8.23 -5.95
CA GLU A 58 0.41 -8.51 -4.95
C GLU A 58 1.74 -7.81 -5.30
N ARG A 59 2.18 -7.93 -6.55
CA ARG A 59 3.44 -7.34 -7.02
C ARG A 59 3.41 -5.81 -7.07
N ASN A 60 2.23 -5.20 -7.08
CA ASN A 60 2.04 -3.74 -7.09
C ASN A 60 1.61 -3.15 -5.73
N LEU A 61 1.47 -3.93 -4.66
CA LEU A 61 1.12 -3.41 -3.32
C LEU A 61 2.13 -2.38 -2.79
N ARG A 62 3.40 -2.51 -3.17
CA ARG A 62 4.43 -1.52 -2.84
C ARG A 62 4.09 -0.11 -3.34
N LEU A 63 3.41 -0.02 -4.49
CA LEU A 63 2.93 1.25 -5.04
C LEU A 63 1.88 1.88 -4.12
N VAL A 64 0.96 1.08 -3.57
CA VAL A 64 -0.05 1.56 -2.60
C VAL A 64 0.64 2.16 -1.39
N ALA A 65 1.58 1.43 -0.76
CA ALA A 65 2.33 1.90 0.40
C ALA A 65 3.10 3.21 0.11
N HIS A 66 3.66 3.34 -1.10
CA HIS A 66 4.35 4.57 -1.51
C HIS A 66 3.40 5.77 -1.64
N ILE A 67 2.21 5.54 -2.20
CA ILE A 67 1.22 6.61 -2.40
C ILE A 67 0.60 7.03 -1.06
N VAL A 68 0.27 6.07 -0.19
CA VAL A 68 -0.31 6.36 1.14
C VAL A 68 0.59 7.28 1.96
N LYS A 69 1.91 7.14 1.88
CA LYS A 69 2.86 8.05 2.55
C LYS A 69 2.67 9.52 2.21
N LYS A 70 2.14 9.86 1.05
CA LYS A 70 1.83 11.25 0.69
C LYS A 70 0.66 11.83 1.52
N PHE A 71 -0.12 10.95 2.13
CA PHE A 71 -1.29 11.30 2.92
C PHE A 71 -1.05 11.22 4.44
N ASP A 72 0.15 10.87 4.91
CA ASP A 72 0.49 10.77 6.34
C ASP A 72 0.19 12.05 7.13
N SER A 73 0.36 13.22 6.51
CA SER A 73 0.08 14.53 7.13
C SER A 73 -1.40 14.84 7.29
N THR A 74 -2.30 13.96 6.86
CA THR A 74 -3.74 14.25 6.80
C THR A 74 -4.50 13.89 8.07
N GLY A 75 -3.84 13.17 9.02
CA GLY A 75 -4.44 12.74 10.29
C GLY A 75 -5.45 11.59 10.16
N GLU A 76 -5.51 10.94 9.01
CA GLU A 76 -6.30 9.72 8.80
C GLU A 76 -5.50 8.50 9.23
N ASP A 77 -6.19 7.40 9.57
CA ASP A 77 -5.55 6.14 9.93
C ASP A 77 -4.79 5.55 8.72
N PRO A 78 -3.49 5.24 8.86
CA PRO A 78 -2.71 4.64 7.78
C PRO A 78 -3.29 3.31 7.26
N ASP A 79 -3.85 2.49 8.14
CA ASP A 79 -4.44 1.19 7.78
C ASP A 79 -5.70 1.37 6.92
N ASP A 80 -6.52 2.37 7.22
CA ASP A 80 -7.67 2.75 6.40
C ASP A 80 -7.22 3.23 5.02
N LEU A 81 -6.19 4.08 4.96
CA LEU A 81 -5.65 4.58 3.70
C LEU A 81 -5.06 3.48 2.84
N ILE A 82 -4.36 2.49 3.43
CA ILE A 82 -3.83 1.32 2.74
C ILE A 82 -4.98 0.47 2.18
N SER A 83 -6.03 0.25 2.96
CA SER A 83 -7.20 -0.52 2.54
C SER A 83 -7.91 0.13 1.35
N ILE A 84 -8.16 1.44 1.40
CA ILE A 84 -8.74 2.21 0.29
C ILE A 84 -7.83 2.17 -0.93
N GLY A 85 -6.54 2.36 -0.73
CA GLY A 85 -5.54 2.31 -1.80
C GLY A 85 -5.45 0.95 -2.49
N ALA A 86 -5.56 -0.15 -1.72
CA ALA A 86 -5.59 -1.51 -2.25
C ALA A 86 -6.84 -1.75 -3.13
N ILE A 87 -8.00 -1.26 -2.70
CA ILE A 87 -9.23 -1.31 -3.50
C ILE A 87 -9.05 -0.51 -4.81
N GLY A 88 -8.45 0.69 -4.73
CA GLY A 88 -8.12 1.50 -5.90
C GLY A 88 -7.18 0.80 -6.88
N LEU A 89 -6.17 0.08 -6.38
CA LEU A 89 -5.26 -0.74 -7.18
C LEU A 89 -6.00 -1.88 -7.90
N ILE A 90 -6.86 -2.63 -7.20
CA ILE A 90 -7.64 -3.74 -7.79
C ILE A 90 -8.55 -3.23 -8.91
N LYS A 91 -9.24 -2.11 -8.68
CA LYS A 91 -10.06 -1.45 -9.71
C LYS A 91 -9.22 -1.02 -10.92
N ALA A 92 -8.05 -0.42 -10.67
CA ALA A 92 -7.15 0.01 -11.73
C ALA A 92 -6.69 -1.17 -12.58
N ILE A 93 -6.29 -2.29 -11.98
CA ILE A 93 -5.90 -3.50 -12.69
C ILE A 93 -7.05 -4.02 -13.57
N GLY A 94 -8.28 -4.06 -13.04
CA GLY A 94 -9.45 -4.53 -13.78
C GLY A 94 -9.89 -3.63 -14.94
N THR A 95 -9.57 -2.33 -14.89
CA THR A 95 -9.98 -1.34 -15.91
C THR A 95 -8.84 -0.89 -16.83
N PHE A 96 -7.63 -1.40 -16.58
CA PHE A 96 -6.46 -1.02 -17.35
C PHE A 96 -6.52 -1.47 -18.80
N ASN A 97 -6.21 -0.54 -19.72
CA ASN A 97 -6.11 -0.84 -21.15
C ASN A 97 -4.69 -0.55 -21.66
N PRO A 98 -3.90 -1.59 -21.95
CA PRO A 98 -2.52 -1.43 -22.43
C PRO A 98 -2.41 -0.72 -23.79
N ASN A 99 -3.50 -0.70 -24.57
CA ASN A 99 -3.50 -0.06 -25.88
C ASN A 99 -3.44 1.48 -25.82
N LYS A 100 -3.64 2.07 -24.63
CA LYS A 100 -3.57 3.53 -24.42
C LYS A 100 -2.14 4.07 -24.25
N GLY A 101 -1.11 3.25 -24.34
CA GLY A 101 0.30 3.67 -24.27
C GLY A 101 0.75 4.16 -22.88
N THR A 102 -0.04 3.97 -21.83
CA THR A 102 0.35 4.29 -20.45
C THR A 102 0.83 3.04 -19.73
N ARG A 103 1.78 3.19 -18.78
CA ARG A 103 2.22 2.09 -17.92
C ARG A 103 1.16 1.80 -16.86
N LEU A 104 1.01 0.52 -16.48
CA LEU A 104 0.09 0.09 -15.42
C LEU A 104 0.32 0.88 -14.12
N ALA A 105 1.56 1.01 -13.68
CA ALA A 105 1.91 1.72 -12.45
C ALA A 105 1.45 3.20 -12.47
N THR A 106 1.58 3.90 -13.61
CA THR A 106 1.15 5.29 -13.75
C THR A 106 -0.37 5.43 -13.70
N TYR A 107 -1.07 4.51 -14.34
CA TYR A 107 -2.54 4.48 -14.31
C TYR A 107 -3.06 4.13 -12.92
N ALA A 108 -2.50 3.09 -12.30
CA ALA A 108 -2.86 2.64 -10.97
C ALA A 108 -2.60 3.73 -9.91
N ALA A 109 -1.47 4.45 -10.00
CA ALA A 109 -1.17 5.53 -9.09
C ALA A 109 -2.27 6.60 -9.06
N ARG A 110 -2.76 7.01 -10.23
CA ARG A 110 -3.87 7.99 -10.34
C ARG A 110 -5.18 7.45 -9.78
N CYS A 111 -5.50 6.19 -10.02
CA CYS A 111 -6.70 5.55 -9.48
C CYS A 111 -6.65 5.49 -7.95
N ILE A 112 -5.52 5.08 -7.38
CA ILE A 112 -5.30 5.01 -5.93
C ILE A 112 -5.44 6.40 -5.29
N GLU A 113 -4.75 7.41 -5.81
CA GLU A 113 -4.83 8.79 -5.31
C GLU A 113 -6.26 9.34 -5.37
N ASN A 114 -6.99 9.04 -6.45
CA ASN A 114 -8.37 9.46 -6.63
C ASN A 114 -9.31 8.79 -5.63
N ASP A 115 -9.22 7.48 -5.44
CA ASP A 115 -10.05 6.73 -4.50
C ASP A 115 -9.81 7.19 -3.04
N ILE A 116 -8.56 7.41 -2.64
CA ILE A 116 -8.22 7.98 -1.34
C ILE A 116 -8.83 9.38 -1.18
N SER A 117 -8.69 10.26 -2.18
CA SER A 117 -9.17 11.64 -2.12
C SER A 117 -10.70 11.71 -2.04
N ILE A 118 -11.41 10.90 -2.82
CA ILE A 118 -12.88 10.85 -2.82
C ILE A 118 -13.41 10.32 -1.48
N THR A 119 -12.82 9.23 -0.96
CA THR A 119 -13.26 8.65 0.31
C THR A 119 -13.05 9.63 1.46
N ARG A 120 -11.92 10.33 1.49
CA ARG A 120 -11.65 11.39 2.49
C ARG A 120 -12.65 12.54 2.40
N ALA A 121 -12.97 13.00 1.19
CA ALA A 121 -13.97 14.04 1.00
C ALA A 121 -15.34 13.61 1.53
N SER A 122 -15.73 12.38 1.26
CA SER A 122 -17.00 11.77 1.75
C SER A 122 -17.04 11.69 3.27
N VAL A 123 -15.97 11.21 3.92
CA VAL A 123 -15.87 11.12 5.38
C VAL A 123 -15.92 12.50 6.03
N LYS A 124 -15.20 13.49 5.48
CA LYS A 124 -15.26 14.87 5.98
C LYS A 124 -16.66 15.48 5.86
N CYS A 125 -17.34 15.24 4.75
CA CYS A 125 -18.70 15.71 4.54
C CYS A 125 -19.68 15.05 5.52
N TRP A 126 -19.53 13.74 5.78
CA TRP A 126 -20.34 13.01 6.74
C TRP A 126 -20.10 13.50 8.19
N LYS A 127 -18.85 13.66 8.60
CA LYS A 127 -18.51 14.24 9.91
C LYS A 127 -19.15 15.63 10.07
N LYS A 128 -18.95 16.54 9.10
CA LYS A 128 -19.53 17.88 9.16
C LYS A 128 -21.05 17.88 9.29
N ARG A 129 -21.75 16.99 8.58
CA ARG A 129 -23.21 16.87 8.65
C ARG A 129 -23.68 16.37 10.01
N ASN A 130 -22.98 15.40 10.61
CA ASN A 130 -23.36 14.84 11.90
C ASN A 130 -23.05 15.76 13.08
N TYR A 131 -22.01 16.60 13.00
CA TYR A 131 -21.75 17.63 14.01
C TYR A 131 -22.81 18.74 14.02
N LEU A 132 -23.51 18.95 12.91
CA LEU A 132 -24.64 19.90 12.87
C LEU A 132 -25.95 19.30 13.40
N PHE A 133 -26.00 17.99 13.64
CA PHE A 133 -27.19 17.27 14.08
C PHE A 133 -26.97 16.51 15.40
N VAL A 134 -26.09 17.00 16.27
CA VAL A 134 -26.13 16.62 17.69
C VAL A 134 -27.11 17.58 18.37
N PRO A 135 -28.35 17.14 18.70
CA PRO A 135 -29.20 17.96 19.54
C PRO A 135 -28.49 18.08 20.91
N GLU A 136 -28.37 19.26 21.41
CA GLU A 136 -27.92 19.61 22.78
C GLU A 136 -28.85 18.99 23.86
N PHE A 137 -29.36 17.80 23.63
CA PHE A 137 -30.35 17.16 24.52
C PHE A 137 -29.95 15.71 24.85
N TRP A 138 -28.76 15.54 25.47
CA TRP A 138 -28.50 14.35 26.23
C TRP A 138 -28.26 14.78 27.70
N PRO A 139 -29.27 14.70 28.55
CA PRO A 139 -29.05 14.89 30.00
C PRO A 139 -28.22 13.71 30.52
N LEU A 140 -27.10 14.06 31.12
CA LEU A 140 -26.28 13.18 31.96
C LEU A 140 -27.17 12.57 33.06
N TRP A 141 -27.31 11.25 33.05
CA TRP A 141 -27.69 10.43 34.20
C TRP A 141 -26.55 9.48 34.53
#